data_4a082f29d9cb9199ab4f257360ab46ae
#
_entry.id   4a082f29d9cb9199ab4f257360ab46ae
#
_cell.length_a   1.000
_cell.length_b   1.000
_cell.length_c   1.000
_cell.angle_alpha   90.00
_cell.angle_beta   90.00
_cell.angle_gamma   90.00
#
_symmetry.space_group_name_H-M   'P 1'
#
loop_
_entity.id
_entity.type
_entity.pdbx_description
1 polymer ?
#
loop_
_entity_poly.entity_id
_entity_poly.type
_entity_poly.pdbx_seq_one_letter_code
_entity_poly.pdbx_strand_id
1 'polypeptide(L)'
;MRIAINGFGRIGRSFFRLAFQAPGLEIVAINDLGELENLAYLLRRDTVYGLYEKPVEVRNNQLVVDSHNIFVYAEKDPAKLPWRDLNIDVVVESSGAFTSYAKAQPHLDAGAKRVVITAPADSQVPHVLPGSNNDKLSRDLSRIT
;
A
#
# COMPACT_ATOMS: atom_id res chain seq x y z
N MET A 1 -6.83 8.49 8.06
CA MET A 1 -7.06 7.19 7.36
C MET A 1 -5.78 6.39 7.45
N ARG A 2 -5.84 5.16 7.98
CA ARG A 2 -4.68 4.28 8.19
C ARG A 2 -4.48 3.38 6.98
N ILE A 3 -3.31 3.41 6.40
CA ILE A 3 -2.99 2.77 5.12
C ILE A 3 -1.91 1.72 5.30
N ALA A 4 -2.10 0.57 4.68
CA ALA A 4 -1.05 -0.40 4.43
C ALA A 4 -0.75 -0.49 2.93
N ILE A 5 0.50 -0.76 2.58
CA ILE A 5 0.94 -0.96 1.20
C ILE A 5 1.37 -2.42 1.05
N ASN A 6 0.72 -3.16 0.17
CA ASN A 6 1.14 -4.51 -0.19
C ASN A 6 1.88 -4.49 -1.53
N GLY A 7 3.17 -4.78 -1.50
CA GLY A 7 4.09 -4.58 -2.60
C GLY A 7 4.75 -3.19 -2.60
N PHE A 8 6.04 -3.15 -2.25
CA PHE A 8 6.81 -1.91 -2.19
C PHE A 8 7.75 -1.75 -3.39
N GLY A 9 7.22 -2.15 -4.55
CA GLY A 9 7.83 -1.96 -5.86
C GLY A 9 7.80 -0.49 -6.31
N ARG A 10 7.92 -0.24 -7.61
CA ARG A 10 7.88 1.12 -8.17
C ARG A 10 6.60 1.87 -7.83
N ILE A 11 5.44 1.24 -8.02
CA ILE A 11 4.14 1.86 -7.75
C ILE A 11 3.94 2.11 -6.26
N GLY A 12 4.19 1.11 -5.41
CA GLY A 12 4.06 1.26 -3.95
C GLY A 12 4.95 2.36 -3.38
N ARG A 13 6.20 2.48 -3.85
CA ARG A 13 7.10 3.56 -3.42
C ARG A 13 6.69 4.93 -3.94
N SER A 14 6.19 5.02 -5.18
CA SER A 14 5.67 6.29 -5.72
C SER A 14 4.44 6.74 -4.94
N PHE A 15 3.51 5.84 -4.66
CA PHE A 15 2.37 6.12 -3.80
C PHE A 15 2.82 6.56 -2.39
N PHE A 16 3.77 5.84 -1.79
CA PHE A 16 4.32 6.19 -0.48
C PHE A 16 4.82 7.62 -0.43
N ARG A 17 5.68 8.03 -1.39
CA ARG A 17 6.27 9.36 -1.44
C ARG A 17 5.21 10.48 -1.49
N LEU A 18 4.11 10.25 -2.19
CA LEU A 18 3.00 11.20 -2.29
C LEU A 18 2.11 11.19 -1.05
N ALA A 19 1.75 10.00 -0.58
CA ALA A 19 0.79 9.82 0.51
C ALA A 19 1.37 10.15 1.89
N PHE A 20 2.68 9.99 2.08
CA PHE A 20 3.34 10.22 3.37
C PHE A 20 3.20 11.67 3.87
N GLN A 21 3.06 12.63 2.96
CA GLN A 21 2.87 14.04 3.30
C GLN A 21 1.41 14.50 3.16
N ALA A 22 0.53 13.63 2.69
CA ALA A 22 -0.85 14.02 2.42
C ALA A 22 -1.67 14.12 3.72
N PRO A 23 -2.34 15.25 3.98
CA PRO A 23 -3.14 15.42 5.19
C PRO A 23 -4.22 14.33 5.33
N GLY A 24 -4.35 13.78 6.52
CA GLY A 24 -5.35 12.76 6.83
C GLY A 24 -5.00 11.34 6.38
N LEU A 25 -3.84 11.12 5.77
CA LEU A 25 -3.31 9.79 5.46
C LEU A 25 -2.17 9.45 6.43
N GLU A 26 -2.16 8.22 6.92
CA GLU A 26 -1.12 7.67 7.79
C GLU A 26 -0.68 6.32 7.23
N ILE A 27 0.54 6.23 6.73
CA ILE A 27 1.09 4.95 6.29
C ILE A 27 1.61 4.21 7.52
N VAL A 28 0.96 3.11 7.85
CA VAL A 28 1.20 2.33 9.07
C VAL A 28 2.11 1.15 8.81
N ALA A 29 1.92 0.48 7.66
CA ALA A 29 2.60 -0.76 7.37
C ALA A 29 2.90 -0.93 5.87
N ILE A 30 3.93 -1.69 5.62
CA ILE A 30 4.33 -2.17 4.30
C ILE A 30 4.47 -3.69 4.39
N ASN A 31 4.02 -4.41 3.38
CA ASN A 31 4.34 -5.82 3.19
C ASN A 31 5.06 -5.98 1.85
N ASP A 32 6.25 -6.53 1.88
CA ASP A 32 7.04 -6.86 0.69
C ASP A 32 8.00 -8.00 1.02
N LEU A 33 8.29 -8.87 0.04
CA LEU A 33 9.17 -10.03 0.23
C LEU A 33 10.67 -9.68 0.10
N GLY A 34 10.97 -8.46 -0.29
CA GLY A 34 12.33 -7.93 -0.37
C GLY A 34 12.95 -7.67 1.00
N GLU A 35 14.27 -7.64 1.04
CA GLU A 35 15.01 -7.29 2.26
C GLU A 35 14.79 -5.82 2.65
N LEU A 36 14.55 -5.58 3.92
CA LEU A 36 14.20 -4.27 4.45
C LEU A 36 15.23 -3.18 4.12
N GLU A 37 16.53 -3.49 4.21
CA GLU A 37 17.61 -2.55 3.87
C GLU A 37 17.55 -2.15 2.39
N ASN A 38 17.25 -3.11 1.51
CA ASN A 38 17.10 -2.84 0.09
C ASN A 38 15.85 -1.99 -0.19
N LEU A 39 14.73 -2.28 0.47
CA LEU A 39 13.50 -1.48 0.35
C LEU A 39 13.74 -0.04 0.81
N ALA A 40 14.46 0.16 1.93
CA ALA A 40 14.84 1.47 2.42
C ALA A 40 15.78 2.20 1.44
N TYR A 41 16.75 1.50 0.87
CA TYR A 41 17.66 2.06 -0.15
C TYR A 41 16.88 2.53 -1.38
N LEU A 42 15.97 1.68 -1.89
CA LEU A 42 15.15 1.99 -3.07
C LEU A 42 14.15 3.13 -2.80
N LEU A 43 13.67 3.30 -1.57
CA LEU A 43 12.86 4.46 -1.21
C LEU A 43 13.68 5.75 -1.21
N ARG A 44 14.91 5.70 -0.68
CA ARG A 44 15.83 6.86 -0.67
C ARG A 44 16.24 7.30 -2.06
N ARG A 45 16.43 6.36 -2.99
CA ARG A 45 17.00 6.60 -4.31
C ARG A 45 16.13 5.99 -5.40
N ASP A 46 15.58 6.83 -6.23
CA ASP A 46 14.82 6.42 -7.40
C ASP A 46 15.45 7.00 -8.65
N THR A 47 15.53 6.22 -9.74
CA THR A 47 16.16 6.66 -10.99
C THR A 47 15.33 7.68 -11.76
N VAL A 48 14.03 7.74 -11.52
CA VAL A 48 13.10 8.68 -12.18
C VAL A 48 12.82 9.88 -11.29
N TYR A 49 12.47 9.63 -10.01
CA TYR A 49 12.06 10.68 -9.08
C TYR A 49 13.19 11.21 -8.20
N GLY A 50 14.41 10.69 -8.37
CA GLY A 50 15.58 11.16 -7.63
C GLY A 50 15.59 10.81 -6.15
N LEU A 51 16.32 11.61 -5.38
CA LEU A 51 16.43 11.42 -3.94
C LEU A 51 15.11 11.76 -3.25
N TYR A 52 14.76 10.94 -2.25
CA TYR A 52 13.62 11.25 -1.38
C TYR A 52 14.06 12.28 -0.34
N GLU A 53 13.31 13.35 -0.19
CA GLU A 53 13.66 14.50 0.66
C GLU A 53 13.61 14.17 2.16
N LYS A 54 12.86 13.15 2.55
CA LYS A 54 12.72 12.74 3.94
C LYS A 54 13.82 11.77 4.35
N PRO A 55 14.36 11.87 5.58
CA PRO A 55 15.30 10.89 6.09
C PRO A 55 14.61 9.51 6.20
N VAL A 56 15.30 8.49 5.70
CA VAL A 56 14.85 7.10 5.72
C VAL A 56 15.91 6.25 6.39
N GLU A 57 15.54 5.55 7.43
CA GLU A 57 16.44 4.68 8.21
C GLU A 57 15.77 3.33 8.47
N VAL A 58 16.57 2.33 8.81
CA VAL A 58 16.09 1.06 9.33
C VAL A 58 16.50 0.99 10.81
N ARG A 59 15.53 0.78 11.69
CA ARG A 59 15.76 0.61 13.14
C ARG A 59 14.84 -0.47 13.68
N ASN A 60 15.37 -1.38 14.47
CA ASN A 60 14.60 -2.44 15.14
C ASN A 60 13.67 -3.21 14.18
N ASN A 61 14.18 -3.54 13.00
CA ASN A 61 13.41 -4.23 11.93
C ASN A 61 12.16 -3.46 11.44
N GLN A 62 12.18 -2.14 11.56
CA GLN A 62 11.14 -1.23 11.05
C GLN A 62 11.75 -0.20 10.10
N LEU A 63 10.94 0.27 9.18
CA LEU A 63 11.29 1.42 8.36
C LEU A 63 10.95 2.70 9.12
N VAL A 64 11.93 3.58 9.32
CA VAL A 64 11.73 4.87 9.97
C VAL A 64 11.86 5.97 8.95
N VAL A 65 10.80 6.73 8.74
CA VAL A 65 10.78 7.84 7.79
C VAL A 65 10.36 9.10 8.53
N ASP A 66 11.22 10.13 8.49
CA ASP A 66 10.95 11.41 9.18
C ASP A 66 10.46 11.23 10.62
N SER A 67 11.12 10.34 11.36
CA SER A 67 10.81 9.93 12.74
C SER A 67 9.53 9.10 12.94
N HIS A 68 8.81 8.75 11.87
CA HIS A 68 7.65 7.87 11.93
C HIS A 68 8.06 6.42 11.72
N ASN A 69 7.65 5.54 12.63
CA ASN A 69 7.91 4.11 12.53
C ASN A 69 6.83 3.45 11.65
N ILE A 70 7.27 2.69 10.67
CA ILE A 70 6.41 1.95 9.75
C ILE A 70 6.74 0.46 9.90
N PHE A 71 5.73 -0.34 10.19
CA PHE A 71 5.90 -1.79 10.29
C PHE A 71 6.19 -2.37 8.91
N VAL A 72 7.15 -3.29 8.84
CA VAL A 72 7.46 -4.00 7.59
C VAL A 72 7.29 -5.49 7.80
N TYR A 73 6.50 -6.10 6.95
CA TYR A 73 6.21 -7.53 6.92
C TYR A 73 6.74 -8.14 5.64
N ALA A 74 7.02 -9.44 5.67
CA ALA A 74 7.46 -10.25 4.52
C ALA A 74 6.56 -11.50 4.41
N GLU A 75 5.24 -11.28 4.37
CA GLU A 75 4.24 -12.35 4.33
C GLU A 75 3.70 -12.54 2.91
N LYS A 76 3.71 -13.79 2.44
CA LYS A 76 3.20 -14.17 1.12
C LYS A 76 1.69 -14.28 1.07
N ASP A 77 1.09 -14.68 2.19
CA ASP A 77 -0.34 -14.90 2.31
C ASP A 77 -1.03 -13.68 2.92
N PRO A 78 -1.80 -12.89 2.16
CA PRO A 78 -2.43 -11.68 2.68
C PRO A 78 -3.37 -11.91 3.86
N ALA A 79 -3.94 -13.11 3.99
CA ALA A 79 -4.84 -13.45 5.09
C ALA A 79 -4.15 -13.48 6.47
N LYS A 80 -2.82 -13.61 6.49
CA LYS A 80 -2.00 -13.65 7.70
C LYS A 80 -1.47 -12.29 8.14
N LEU A 81 -1.72 -11.27 7.35
CA LEU A 81 -1.27 -9.92 7.66
C LEU A 81 -2.12 -9.30 8.78
N PRO A 82 -1.52 -8.56 9.72
CA PRO A 82 -2.22 -8.10 10.92
C PRO A 82 -3.04 -6.81 10.69
N TRP A 83 -3.80 -6.76 9.59
CA TRP A 83 -4.53 -5.54 9.23
C TRP A 83 -5.57 -5.13 10.26
N ARG A 84 -6.19 -6.12 10.91
CA ARG A 84 -7.17 -5.87 11.99
C ARG A 84 -6.54 -5.23 13.20
N ASP A 85 -5.41 -5.78 13.66
CA ASP A 85 -4.71 -5.29 14.86
C ASP A 85 -4.13 -3.88 14.64
N LEU A 86 -3.72 -3.61 13.40
CA LEU A 86 -3.22 -2.30 12.98
C LEU A 86 -4.34 -1.31 12.63
N ASN A 87 -5.61 -1.72 12.68
CA ASN A 87 -6.77 -0.92 12.30
C ASN A 87 -6.63 -0.29 10.91
N ILE A 88 -6.24 -1.10 9.91
CA ILE A 88 -6.04 -0.62 8.54
C ILE A 88 -7.37 -0.27 7.88
N ASP A 89 -7.50 0.97 7.43
CA ASP A 89 -8.66 1.42 6.67
C ASP A 89 -8.57 0.97 5.21
N VAL A 90 -7.39 1.15 4.59
CA VAL A 90 -7.18 0.85 3.17
C VAL A 90 -5.87 0.11 2.97
N VAL A 91 -5.91 -0.99 2.23
CA VAL A 91 -4.72 -1.61 1.65
C VAL A 91 -4.57 -1.12 0.22
N VAL A 92 -3.39 -0.59 -0.08
CA VAL A 92 -2.96 -0.28 -1.46
C VAL A 92 -2.24 -1.52 -2.00
N GLU A 93 -2.93 -2.27 -2.86
CA GLU A 93 -2.39 -3.48 -3.47
C GLU A 93 -1.56 -3.12 -4.71
N SER A 94 -0.25 -3.17 -4.58
CA SER A 94 0.73 -2.80 -5.61
C SER A 94 1.79 -3.86 -5.87
N SER A 95 1.55 -5.11 -5.42
CA SER A 95 2.45 -6.23 -5.68
C SER A 95 2.36 -6.77 -7.11
N GLY A 96 1.23 -6.55 -7.79
CA GLY A 96 0.92 -7.14 -9.09
C GLY A 96 0.47 -8.60 -9.04
N ALA A 97 0.43 -9.23 -7.86
CA ALA A 97 0.05 -10.63 -7.70
C ALA A 97 -1.45 -10.82 -7.43
N PHE A 98 -2.09 -9.86 -6.77
CA PHE A 98 -3.48 -9.95 -6.31
C PHE A 98 -4.40 -9.02 -7.10
N THR A 99 -4.45 -9.22 -8.42
CA THR A 99 -5.14 -8.34 -9.37
C THR A 99 -6.57 -8.78 -9.72
N SER A 100 -7.17 -9.67 -8.92
CA SER A 100 -8.57 -10.07 -9.08
C SER A 100 -9.33 -9.91 -7.78
N TYR A 101 -10.67 -9.82 -7.87
CA TYR A 101 -11.52 -9.71 -6.69
C TYR A 101 -11.22 -10.85 -5.67
N ALA A 102 -11.22 -12.09 -6.16
CA ALA A 102 -11.00 -13.26 -5.31
C ALA A 102 -9.60 -13.29 -4.66
N LYS A 103 -8.57 -12.83 -5.39
CA LYS A 103 -7.20 -12.77 -4.85
C LYS A 103 -7.00 -11.63 -3.86
N ALA A 104 -7.70 -10.51 -4.00
CA ALA A 104 -7.61 -9.37 -3.09
C ALA A 104 -8.49 -9.54 -1.83
N GLN A 105 -9.52 -10.39 -1.89
CA GLN A 105 -10.42 -10.66 -0.77
C GLN A 105 -9.69 -11.02 0.55
N PRO A 106 -8.60 -11.81 0.56
CA PRO A 106 -7.86 -12.11 1.79
C PRO A 106 -7.38 -10.90 2.59
N HIS A 107 -7.15 -9.76 1.97
CA HIS A 107 -6.85 -8.53 2.70
C HIS A 107 -8.04 -8.03 3.54
N LEU A 108 -9.25 -8.18 3.02
CA LEU A 108 -10.47 -7.85 3.77
C LEU A 108 -10.70 -8.83 4.92
N ASP A 109 -10.41 -10.12 4.70
CA ASP A 109 -10.53 -11.18 5.70
C ASP A 109 -9.52 -10.95 6.84
N ALA A 110 -8.32 -10.47 6.51
CA ALA A 110 -7.30 -10.03 7.46
C ALA A 110 -7.69 -8.77 8.26
N GLY A 111 -8.77 -8.10 7.88
CA GLY A 111 -9.35 -6.99 8.64
C GLY A 111 -9.22 -5.60 8.01
N ALA A 112 -8.68 -5.47 6.82
CA ALA A 112 -8.73 -4.22 6.09
C ALA A 112 -10.18 -3.84 5.73
N LYS A 113 -10.53 -2.55 5.79
CA LYS A 113 -11.88 -2.11 5.44
C LYS A 113 -12.08 -2.02 3.92
N ARG A 114 -11.03 -1.66 3.18
CA ARG A 114 -11.01 -1.53 1.71
C ARG A 114 -9.68 -1.97 1.13
N VAL A 115 -9.72 -2.35 -0.15
CA VAL A 115 -8.52 -2.63 -0.95
C VAL A 115 -8.59 -1.81 -2.24
N VAL A 116 -7.51 -1.13 -2.58
CA VAL A 116 -7.33 -0.43 -3.86
C VAL A 116 -6.24 -1.14 -4.64
N ILE A 117 -6.60 -1.74 -5.77
CA ILE A 117 -5.67 -2.44 -6.66
C ILE A 117 -5.09 -1.41 -7.65
N THR A 118 -3.78 -1.29 -7.70
CA THR A 118 -3.07 -0.31 -8.55
C THR A 118 -2.68 -0.87 -9.93
N ALA A 119 -3.33 -1.92 -10.38
CA ALA A 119 -3.09 -2.58 -11.65
C ALA A 119 -4.42 -2.90 -12.34
N PRO A 120 -4.44 -3.16 -13.65
CA PRO A 120 -5.63 -3.70 -14.30
C PRO A 120 -6.10 -4.97 -13.59
N ALA A 121 -7.36 -4.96 -13.18
CA ALA A 121 -8.00 -6.05 -12.45
C ALA A 121 -9.02 -6.77 -13.33
N ASP A 122 -9.62 -7.85 -12.80
CA ASP A 122 -10.70 -8.55 -13.50
C ASP A 122 -11.99 -7.71 -13.57
N SER A 123 -12.97 -8.18 -14.35
CA SER A 123 -14.24 -7.47 -14.57
C SER A 123 -15.13 -7.34 -13.32
N GLN A 124 -14.82 -8.07 -12.26
CA GLN A 124 -15.55 -8.00 -10.99
C GLN A 124 -15.10 -6.81 -10.13
N VAL A 125 -13.92 -6.25 -10.43
CA VAL A 125 -13.37 -5.09 -9.72
C VAL A 125 -13.75 -3.81 -10.46
N PRO A 126 -14.45 -2.87 -9.82
CA PRO A 126 -14.74 -1.58 -10.44
C PRO A 126 -13.45 -0.82 -10.75
N HIS A 127 -13.29 -0.41 -12.00
CA HIS A 127 -12.17 0.41 -12.42
C HIS A 127 -12.56 1.88 -12.37
N VAL A 128 -11.81 2.65 -11.60
CA VAL A 128 -11.98 4.09 -11.47
C VAL A 128 -10.74 4.82 -12.01
N LEU A 129 -10.97 5.68 -12.98
CA LEU A 129 -9.95 6.55 -13.56
C LEU A 129 -10.32 7.99 -13.21
N PRO A 130 -9.62 8.63 -12.25
CA PRO A 130 -9.87 10.02 -11.87
C PRO A 130 -9.84 10.94 -13.10
N GLY A 131 -10.87 11.79 -13.21
CA GLY A 131 -11.04 12.68 -14.36
C GLY A 131 -11.79 12.08 -15.55
N SER A 132 -11.96 10.75 -15.61
CA SER A 132 -12.65 10.08 -16.71
C SER A 132 -14.03 9.54 -16.31
N ASN A 133 -14.12 8.85 -15.19
CA ASN A 133 -15.35 8.22 -14.71
C ASN A 133 -15.60 8.46 -13.22
N ASN A 134 -15.46 9.72 -12.79
CA ASN A 134 -15.64 10.14 -11.41
C ASN A 134 -17.05 9.87 -10.87
N ASP A 135 -18.03 9.74 -11.73
CA ASP A 135 -19.41 9.32 -11.42
C ASP A 135 -19.47 7.94 -10.77
N LYS A 136 -18.49 7.08 -11.03
CA LYS A 136 -18.35 5.77 -10.38
C LYS A 136 -17.80 5.87 -8.95
N LEU A 137 -17.22 7.01 -8.56
CA LEU A 137 -16.77 7.26 -7.20
C LEU A 137 -17.98 7.54 -6.31
N SER A 138 -18.48 6.53 -5.63
CA SER A 138 -19.56 6.66 -4.66
C SER A 138 -19.18 6.02 -3.32
N ARG A 139 -19.94 6.33 -2.27
CA ARG A 139 -19.77 5.65 -0.97
C ARG A 139 -20.11 4.17 -1.02
N ASP A 140 -20.94 3.78 -2.01
CA ASP A 140 -21.38 2.40 -2.22
C ASP A 140 -20.45 1.63 -3.19
N LEU A 141 -19.31 2.23 -3.57
CA LEU A 141 -18.29 1.56 -4.35
C LEU A 141 -17.84 0.27 -3.64
N SER A 142 -17.58 -0.76 -4.42
CA SER A 142 -17.05 -2.03 -3.92
C SER A 142 -15.90 -1.82 -2.93
N ARG A 143 -15.81 -2.67 -1.92
CA ARG A 143 -14.69 -2.64 -0.95
C ARG A 143 -13.35 -2.99 -1.59
N ILE A 144 -13.36 -3.60 -2.77
CA ILE A 144 -12.20 -3.85 -3.62
C ILE A 144 -12.40 -3.05 -4.92
N THR A 145 -11.46 -2.17 -5.23
CA THR A 145 -11.47 -1.28 -6.40
C THR A 145 -10.13 -1.30 -7.09
#